data_c9e71fd5b1f8f46d0c3f263b569ed811
#
_entry.id   c9e71fd5b1f8f46d0c3f263b569ed811
#
_cell.length_a   1.000
_cell.length_b   1.000
_cell.length_c   1.000
_cell.angle_alpha   90.00
_cell.angle_beta   90.00
_cell.angle_gamma   90.00
#
_symmetry.space_group_name_H-M   'P 1'
#
loop_
_entity.id
_entity.type
_entity.pdbx_description
1 polymer ?
#
loop_
_entity_poly.entity_id
_entity_poly.type
_entity_poly.pdbx_seq_one_letter_code
_entity_poly.pdbx_strand_id
1 'polypeptide(L)'
;GGIGGEGTPYVIGYYSDWVSEIQGYSSNIILFDQEYYPEYVYICQNSNTKEAITNGGIFNARAFTEKDTLALIISGLNSNQEEKGCTVYYLAVDGNINDGWVKVPLNVLGKTSGLSFRMTTTDMGEWGANTPMYFALDGLTVNTEEPTALPQVNTQRPNEKKILIQQQIYILRGDEWYTPLGQRIR
;
A
#
# COMPACT_ATOMS: atom_id res chain seq x y z
N GLY A 1 14.13 14.09 5.59
CA GLY A 1 14.46 13.94 4.16
C GLY A 1 13.76 12.78 3.54
N GLY A 2 13.91 12.61 2.23
CA GLY A 2 13.42 11.46 1.49
C GLY A 2 14.15 10.16 1.80
N ILE A 3 13.94 9.10 1.00
CA ILE A 3 14.59 7.78 1.18
C ILE A 3 16.13 7.85 1.10
N GLY A 4 16.69 8.88 0.47
CA GLY A 4 18.13 9.14 0.42
C GLY A 4 18.71 9.74 1.70
N GLY A 5 17.91 10.04 2.70
CA GLY A 5 18.32 10.61 3.98
C GLY A 5 18.05 12.12 4.10
N GLU A 6 18.67 12.73 5.10
CA GLU A 6 18.51 14.16 5.38
C GLU A 6 18.89 15.04 4.17
N GLY A 7 18.05 16.02 3.86
CA GLY A 7 18.25 16.96 2.75
C GLY A 7 17.84 16.44 1.38
N THR A 8 17.44 15.17 1.23
CA THR A 8 16.89 14.69 -0.05
C THR A 8 15.43 15.08 -0.23
N PRO A 9 15.01 15.46 -1.46
CA PRO A 9 13.63 15.86 -1.75
C PRO A 9 12.68 14.65 -1.70
N TYR A 10 11.41 14.90 -1.42
CA TYR A 10 10.30 13.97 -1.51
C TYR A 10 9.00 14.74 -1.76
N VAL A 11 7.93 14.05 -2.09
CA VAL A 11 6.63 14.66 -2.36
C VAL A 11 5.71 14.51 -1.15
N ILE A 12 4.96 15.56 -0.81
CA ILE A 12 3.88 15.50 0.17
C ILE A 12 2.55 15.63 -0.58
N GLY A 13 1.66 14.67 -0.37
CA GLY A 13 0.27 14.72 -0.80
C GLY A 13 -0.64 15.15 0.36
N TYR A 14 -1.70 15.87 0.01
CA TYR A 14 -2.82 16.19 0.91
C TYR A 14 -4.11 15.74 0.25
N TYR A 15 -4.88 14.91 0.93
CA TYR A 15 -6.16 14.43 0.43
C TYR A 15 -7.32 15.15 1.12
N SER A 16 -8.30 15.60 0.32
CA SER A 16 -9.55 16.16 0.82
C SER A 16 -10.66 15.90 -0.21
N ASP A 17 -11.71 15.22 0.21
CA ASP A 17 -12.90 15.01 -0.61
C ASP A 17 -13.58 16.34 -0.98
N TRP A 18 -13.55 17.27 -0.05
CA TRP A 18 -14.22 18.56 -0.21
C TRP A 18 -13.58 19.45 -1.28
N VAL A 19 -12.25 19.43 -1.39
CA VAL A 19 -11.51 20.24 -2.37
C VAL A 19 -11.72 19.73 -3.78
N SER A 20 -11.83 18.40 -3.96
CA SER A 20 -12.03 17.78 -5.27
C SER A 20 -13.40 18.11 -5.87
N GLU A 21 -14.44 18.19 -5.06
CA GLU A 21 -15.80 18.53 -5.52
C GLU A 21 -15.95 20.02 -5.93
N ILE A 22 -15.30 20.93 -5.20
CA ILE A 22 -15.44 22.37 -5.43
C ILE A 22 -14.56 22.87 -6.57
N GLN A 23 -13.36 22.34 -6.73
CA GLN A 23 -12.36 22.88 -7.66
C GLN A 23 -12.24 22.11 -8.97
N GLY A 24 -12.92 20.97 -9.11
CA GLY A 24 -12.82 20.12 -10.31
C GLY A 24 -11.43 19.52 -10.55
N TYR A 25 -10.53 19.64 -9.57
CA TYR A 25 -9.23 19.00 -9.61
C TYR A 25 -9.34 17.62 -8.95
N SER A 26 -8.98 16.59 -9.67
CA SER A 26 -8.65 15.33 -9.04
C SER A 26 -7.33 15.54 -8.28
N SER A 27 -7.43 15.76 -6.98
CA SER A 27 -6.28 15.95 -6.12
C SER A 27 -5.49 14.64 -6.02
N ASN A 28 -4.15 14.77 -5.99
CA ASN A 28 -3.25 13.64 -5.78
C ASN A 28 -3.24 12.61 -6.92
N ILE A 29 -3.03 13.09 -8.14
CA ILE A 29 -2.80 12.27 -9.31
C ILE A 29 -1.35 12.47 -9.80
N ILE A 30 -0.70 11.37 -10.16
CA ILE A 30 0.54 11.36 -10.95
C ILE A 30 0.17 10.80 -12.31
N LEU A 31 0.25 11.63 -13.36
CA LEU A 31 0.07 11.19 -14.74
C LEU A 31 1.43 10.82 -15.34
N PHE A 32 1.45 9.72 -16.06
CA PHE A 32 2.63 9.29 -16.79
C PHE A 32 2.57 9.82 -18.24
N ASP A 33 3.73 9.99 -18.86
CA ASP A 33 3.87 10.39 -20.27
C ASP A 33 3.48 9.27 -21.25
N GLN A 34 3.48 8.02 -20.79
CA GLN A 34 2.97 6.83 -21.44
C GLN A 34 2.50 5.82 -20.40
N GLU A 35 1.99 4.68 -20.83
CA GLU A 35 1.62 3.62 -19.91
C GLU A 35 2.86 2.86 -19.39
N TYR A 36 2.90 2.67 -18.06
CA TYR A 36 3.94 1.90 -17.37
C TYR A 36 3.33 0.83 -16.46
N TYR A 37 4.17 -0.10 -16.05
CA TYR A 37 3.90 -1.07 -14.97
C TYR A 37 4.54 -0.52 -13.68
N PRO A 38 3.77 0.03 -12.74
CA PRO A 38 4.30 0.45 -11.46
C PRO A 38 4.81 -0.75 -10.67
N GLU A 39 6.02 -0.66 -10.15
CA GLU A 39 6.63 -1.73 -9.37
C GLU A 39 6.46 -1.49 -7.87
N TYR A 40 6.86 -0.31 -7.39
CA TYR A 40 6.70 0.12 -6.01
C TYR A 40 6.83 1.62 -5.87
N VAL A 41 6.43 2.10 -4.69
CA VAL A 41 6.69 3.46 -4.20
C VAL A 41 7.06 3.38 -2.72
N TYR A 42 7.87 4.29 -2.23
CA TYR A 42 8.07 4.46 -0.79
C TYR A 42 7.05 5.44 -0.24
N ILE A 43 6.40 5.04 0.86
CA ILE A 43 5.41 5.85 1.58
C ILE A 43 5.90 6.09 3.00
N CYS A 44 5.74 7.32 3.47
CA CYS A 44 5.98 7.70 4.84
C CYS A 44 4.81 8.53 5.37
N GLN A 45 4.58 8.45 6.66
CA GLN A 45 3.63 9.31 7.32
C GLN A 45 4.18 10.74 7.45
N ASN A 46 3.33 11.73 7.19
CA ASN A 46 3.68 13.13 7.44
C ASN A 46 3.73 13.40 8.96
N SER A 47 4.65 14.24 9.41
CA SER A 47 4.83 14.54 10.85
C SER A 47 3.58 15.13 11.51
N ASN A 48 2.84 16.02 10.82
CA ASN A 48 1.61 16.59 11.37
C ASN A 48 0.52 15.52 11.53
N THR A 49 0.38 14.62 10.57
CA THR A 49 -0.56 13.50 10.64
C THR A 49 -0.17 12.56 11.78
N LYS A 50 1.13 12.21 11.87
CA LYS A 50 1.65 11.36 12.94
C LYS A 50 1.39 11.96 14.31
N GLU A 51 1.68 13.25 14.51
CA GLU A 51 1.44 13.96 15.77
C GLU A 51 -0.05 13.94 16.12
N ALA A 52 -0.93 14.25 15.16
CA ALA A 52 -2.36 14.28 15.36
C ALA A 52 -2.93 12.93 15.83
N ILE A 53 -2.54 11.82 15.20
CA ILE A 53 -3.05 10.49 15.56
C ILE A 53 -2.37 9.91 16.79
N THR A 54 -1.17 10.39 17.16
CA THR A 54 -0.47 9.95 18.37
C THR A 54 -1.01 10.67 19.62
N ASN A 55 -1.13 11.98 19.55
CA ASN A 55 -1.42 12.83 20.73
C ASN A 55 -2.80 13.47 20.67
N GLY A 56 -3.44 13.54 19.51
CA GLY A 56 -4.65 14.33 19.30
C GLY A 56 -4.39 15.83 19.31
N GLY A 57 -5.47 16.62 19.31
CA GLY A 57 -5.42 18.07 19.55
C GLY A 57 -4.95 18.93 18.37
N ILE A 58 -4.57 18.34 17.24
CA ILE A 58 -4.30 19.07 15.99
C ILE A 58 -5.62 19.13 15.21
N PHE A 59 -6.08 20.34 14.89
CA PHE A 59 -7.44 20.56 14.38
C PHE A 59 -8.47 19.96 15.34
N ASN A 60 -9.30 19.03 14.88
CA ASN A 60 -10.26 18.28 15.69
C ASN A 60 -9.88 16.80 15.86
N ALA A 61 -8.66 16.44 15.47
CA ALA A 61 -8.21 15.06 15.53
C ALA A 61 -8.08 14.59 16.98
N ARG A 62 -8.47 13.35 17.23
CA ARG A 62 -8.22 12.65 18.50
C ARG A 62 -7.05 11.69 18.37
N ALA A 63 -6.44 11.35 19.47
CA ALA A 63 -5.45 10.28 19.50
C ALA A 63 -6.10 8.95 19.08
N PHE A 64 -5.37 8.16 18.30
CA PHE A 64 -5.83 6.85 17.84
C PHE A 64 -5.72 5.80 18.95
N THR A 65 -6.64 4.85 18.88
CA THR A 65 -6.65 3.63 19.69
C THR A 65 -6.36 2.43 18.78
N GLU A 66 -6.29 1.22 19.36
CA GLU A 66 -6.13 -0.03 18.60
C GLU A 66 -7.23 -0.29 17.56
N LYS A 67 -8.40 0.38 17.70
CA LYS A 67 -9.54 0.21 16.78
C LYS A 67 -9.51 1.18 15.60
N ASP A 68 -8.57 2.11 15.61
CA ASP A 68 -8.50 3.17 14.62
C ASP A 68 -7.59 2.82 13.47
N THR A 69 -7.95 3.34 12.30
CA THR A 69 -7.19 3.14 11.07
C THR A 69 -6.99 4.45 10.33
N LEU A 70 -5.82 4.57 9.68
CA LEU A 70 -5.52 5.54 8.66
C LEU A 70 -4.91 4.79 7.48
N ALA A 71 -5.54 4.87 6.33
CA ALA A 71 -5.11 4.15 5.14
C ALA A 71 -4.93 5.07 3.94
N LEU A 72 -3.93 4.75 3.12
CA LEU A 72 -3.69 5.32 1.80
C LEU A 72 -4.13 4.30 0.75
N ILE A 73 -5.03 4.69 -0.14
CA ILE A 73 -5.52 3.91 -1.27
C ILE A 73 -4.80 4.42 -2.51
N ILE A 74 -4.06 3.55 -3.17
CA ILE A 74 -3.30 3.86 -4.39
C ILE A 74 -3.97 3.11 -5.54
N SER A 75 -4.54 3.84 -6.49
CA SER A 75 -5.23 3.27 -7.65
C SER A 75 -4.44 3.50 -8.93
N GLY A 76 -4.45 2.49 -9.81
CA GLY A 76 -3.98 2.65 -11.18
C GLY A 76 -5.02 3.35 -12.05
N LEU A 77 -4.59 4.22 -12.95
CA LEU A 77 -5.45 4.93 -13.89
C LEU A 77 -5.33 4.35 -15.30
N ASN A 78 -6.44 4.31 -16.04
CA ASN A 78 -6.43 4.06 -17.48
C ASN A 78 -6.14 5.35 -18.26
N SER A 79 -6.12 5.27 -19.60
CA SER A 79 -5.88 6.42 -20.47
C SER A 79 -6.95 7.52 -20.38
N ASN A 80 -8.15 7.21 -19.87
CA ASN A 80 -9.23 8.16 -19.62
C ASN A 80 -9.17 8.75 -18.21
N GLN A 81 -8.11 8.44 -17.43
CA GLN A 81 -7.95 8.82 -16.03
C GLN A 81 -8.99 8.19 -15.07
N GLU A 82 -9.60 7.08 -15.46
CA GLU A 82 -10.51 6.31 -14.62
C GLU A 82 -9.73 5.27 -13.81
N GLU A 83 -10.12 5.08 -12.55
CA GLU A 83 -9.52 4.05 -11.69
C GLU A 83 -9.88 2.64 -12.17
N LYS A 84 -8.90 1.74 -12.25
CA LYS A 84 -9.08 0.37 -12.75
C LYS A 84 -8.65 -0.73 -11.76
N GLY A 85 -8.09 -0.36 -10.65
CA GLY A 85 -7.66 -1.27 -9.60
C GLY A 85 -6.89 -0.51 -8.55
N CYS A 86 -6.83 -1.04 -7.33
CA CYS A 86 -6.15 -0.36 -6.24
C CYS A 86 -5.39 -1.34 -5.32
N THR A 87 -4.45 -0.77 -4.58
CA THR A 87 -3.86 -1.37 -3.39
C THR A 87 -4.08 -0.45 -2.20
N VAL A 88 -4.14 -1.01 -1.00
CA VAL A 88 -4.34 -0.25 0.24
C VAL A 88 -3.13 -0.43 1.13
N TYR A 89 -2.60 0.68 1.62
CA TYR A 89 -1.52 0.70 2.59
C TYR A 89 -1.98 1.39 3.87
N TYR A 90 -1.85 0.70 5.01
CA TYR A 90 -2.21 1.25 6.31
C TYR A 90 -1.04 2.04 6.90
N LEU A 91 -1.24 3.35 7.09
CA LEU A 91 -0.33 4.24 7.80
C LEU A 91 -0.47 4.09 9.33
N ALA A 92 -1.67 3.71 9.78
CA ALA A 92 -1.95 3.31 11.14
C ALA A 92 -3.04 2.25 11.17
N VAL A 93 -2.84 1.17 11.93
CA VAL A 93 -3.78 0.06 12.13
C VAL A 93 -3.41 -0.76 13.36
N ASP A 94 -4.39 -1.28 14.08
CA ASP A 94 -4.22 -2.17 15.26
C ASP A 94 -3.23 -1.61 16.31
N GLY A 95 -3.32 -0.29 16.57
CA GLY A 95 -2.43 0.42 17.50
C GLY A 95 -1.02 0.68 16.97
N ASN A 96 -0.68 0.18 15.78
CA ASN A 96 0.62 0.42 15.16
C ASN A 96 0.53 1.65 14.26
N ILE A 97 1.42 2.60 14.51
CA ILE A 97 1.60 3.82 13.69
C ILE A 97 2.91 3.67 12.92
N ASN A 98 2.84 3.79 11.60
CA ASN A 98 4.04 3.68 10.77
C ASN A 98 5.03 4.79 11.10
N ASP A 99 6.30 4.41 11.30
CA ASP A 99 7.40 5.32 11.62
C ASP A 99 8.55 5.14 10.63
N GLY A 100 8.49 5.87 9.53
CA GLY A 100 9.52 5.87 8.51
C GLY A 100 9.04 5.48 7.11
N TRP A 101 9.97 5.39 6.20
CA TRP A 101 9.72 5.05 4.81
C TRP A 101 9.49 3.54 4.64
N VAL A 102 8.35 3.17 4.06
CA VAL A 102 7.99 1.78 3.76
C VAL A 102 7.82 1.59 2.26
N LYS A 103 8.43 0.55 1.73
CA LYS A 103 8.30 0.16 0.33
C LYS A 103 6.96 -0.54 0.11
N VAL A 104 6.08 0.07 -0.66
CA VAL A 104 4.74 -0.42 -0.98
C VAL A 104 4.73 -0.98 -2.41
N PRO A 105 4.46 -2.27 -2.61
CA PRO A 105 4.40 -2.87 -3.94
C PRO A 105 3.17 -2.39 -4.71
N LEU A 106 3.33 -2.10 -6.00
CA LEU A 106 2.28 -1.63 -6.90
C LEU A 106 2.01 -2.58 -8.07
N ASN A 107 2.69 -3.71 -8.16
CA ASN A 107 2.56 -4.66 -9.29
C ASN A 107 1.12 -5.13 -9.54
N VAL A 108 0.30 -5.16 -8.49
CA VAL A 108 -1.13 -5.54 -8.56
C VAL A 108 -1.95 -4.60 -9.46
N LEU A 109 -1.47 -3.38 -9.69
CA LEU A 109 -2.16 -2.38 -10.53
C LEU A 109 -2.05 -2.69 -12.03
N GLY A 110 -1.08 -3.52 -12.43
CA GLY A 110 -0.79 -3.82 -13.83
C GLY A 110 -0.36 -2.56 -14.61
N LYS A 111 -0.49 -2.58 -15.91
CA LYS A 111 -0.12 -1.47 -16.78
C LYS A 111 -1.08 -0.27 -16.58
N THR A 112 -0.58 0.91 -16.30
CA THR A 112 -1.36 2.13 -15.98
C THR A 112 -0.85 3.36 -16.70
N SER A 113 -1.73 4.34 -16.93
CA SER A 113 -1.39 5.67 -17.46
C SER A 113 -1.08 6.69 -16.34
N GLY A 114 -1.25 6.29 -15.09
CA GLY A 114 -1.00 7.14 -13.92
C GLY A 114 -1.45 6.47 -12.64
N LEU A 115 -1.28 7.19 -11.54
CA LEU A 115 -1.69 6.76 -10.18
C LEU A 115 -2.56 7.84 -9.56
N SER A 116 -3.61 7.44 -8.84
CA SER A 116 -4.36 8.30 -7.93
C SER A 116 -4.16 7.87 -6.49
N PHE A 117 -4.22 8.84 -5.58
CA PHE A 117 -3.99 8.63 -4.16
C PHE A 117 -5.17 9.20 -3.38
N ARG A 118 -5.82 8.35 -2.59
CA ARG A 118 -6.91 8.72 -1.67
C ARG A 118 -6.59 8.24 -0.28
N MET A 119 -7.10 8.95 0.73
CA MET A 119 -6.94 8.52 2.12
C MET A 119 -8.30 8.26 2.76
N THR A 120 -8.31 7.41 3.77
CA THR A 120 -9.46 7.16 4.63
C THR A 120 -9.00 7.01 6.08
N THR A 121 -9.86 7.43 7.01
CA THR A 121 -9.61 7.36 8.45
C THR A 121 -10.88 6.96 9.19
N THR A 122 -10.74 6.40 10.37
CA THR A 122 -11.86 6.16 11.30
C THR A 122 -12.21 7.39 12.15
N ASP A 123 -11.32 8.39 12.20
CA ASP A 123 -11.55 9.63 12.94
C ASP A 123 -12.31 10.65 12.07
N MET A 124 -13.62 10.42 11.98
CA MET A 124 -14.55 11.23 11.18
C MET A 124 -15.37 12.15 12.07
N GLY A 125 -15.57 13.38 11.61
CA GLY A 125 -16.44 14.37 12.22
C GLY A 125 -17.63 14.72 11.34
N GLU A 126 -18.38 15.75 11.75
CA GLU A 126 -19.53 16.27 11.00
C GLU A 126 -19.14 16.77 9.59
N TRP A 127 -17.91 17.26 9.45
CA TRP A 127 -17.40 17.91 8.23
C TRP A 127 -16.36 17.06 7.48
N GLY A 128 -16.32 15.74 7.71
CA GLY A 128 -15.36 14.83 7.11
C GLY A 128 -14.28 14.37 8.09
N ALA A 129 -13.09 14.06 7.58
CA ALA A 129 -11.99 13.59 8.41
C ALA A 129 -11.48 14.66 9.37
N ASN A 130 -11.41 14.32 10.67
CA ASN A 130 -10.73 15.17 11.66
C ASN A 130 -9.21 15.00 11.60
N THR A 131 -8.75 13.79 11.26
CA THR A 131 -7.33 13.50 11.06
C THR A 131 -6.77 14.28 9.88
N PRO A 132 -5.63 14.98 10.02
CA PRO A 132 -4.95 15.60 8.88
C PRO A 132 -4.55 14.54 7.85
N MET A 133 -5.04 14.65 6.63
CA MET A 133 -4.92 13.65 5.57
C MET A 133 -3.67 13.91 4.70
N TYR A 134 -2.48 13.92 5.33
CA TYR A 134 -1.20 14.09 4.64
C TYR A 134 -0.44 12.77 4.57
N PHE A 135 0.26 12.57 3.48
CA PHE A 135 1.21 11.47 3.29
C PHE A 135 2.44 11.98 2.54
N ALA A 136 3.54 11.28 2.67
CA ALA A 136 4.75 11.53 1.90
C ALA A 136 5.03 10.34 0.98
N LEU A 137 5.53 10.61 -0.22
CA LEU A 137 5.93 9.60 -1.18
C LEU A 137 7.27 9.94 -1.82
N ASP A 138 8.04 8.89 -2.14
CA ASP A 138 9.35 8.99 -2.77
C ASP A 138 9.68 7.70 -3.54
N GLY A 139 10.68 7.76 -4.42
CA GLY A 139 11.24 6.59 -5.09
C GLY A 139 10.22 5.75 -5.87
N LEU A 140 9.21 6.40 -6.50
CA LEU A 140 8.29 5.70 -7.39
C LEU A 140 9.09 5.06 -8.53
N THR A 141 8.95 3.74 -8.66
CA THR A 141 9.61 2.94 -9.69
C THR A 141 8.57 2.34 -10.63
N VAL A 142 8.77 2.53 -11.92
CA VAL A 142 7.91 2.04 -13.00
C VAL A 142 8.74 1.35 -14.09
N ASN A 143 8.15 0.38 -14.79
CA ASN A 143 8.76 -0.34 -15.90
C ASN A 143 7.96 -0.16 -17.16
N THR A 144 8.62 -0.18 -18.32
CA THR A 144 7.95 -0.15 -19.65
C THR A 144 7.44 -1.51 -20.05
N GLU A 145 8.07 -2.58 -19.56
CA GLU A 145 7.69 -3.97 -19.82
C GLU A 145 6.98 -4.55 -18.61
N GLU A 146 6.06 -5.46 -18.85
CA GLU A 146 5.43 -6.22 -17.80
C GLU A 146 6.53 -6.93 -17.00
N PRO A 147 6.59 -6.73 -15.66
CA PRO A 147 7.54 -7.46 -14.84
C PRO A 147 7.29 -8.94 -15.09
N THR A 148 8.19 -9.59 -15.80
CA THR A 148 8.19 -11.04 -15.91
C THR A 148 8.08 -11.56 -14.48
N ALA A 149 7.03 -12.33 -14.22
CA ALA A 149 6.72 -12.88 -12.89
C ALA A 149 8.03 -13.16 -12.19
N LEU A 150 8.18 -12.62 -10.97
CA LEU A 150 9.37 -12.81 -10.13
C LEU A 150 9.95 -14.17 -10.47
N PRO A 151 11.25 -14.30 -10.78
CA PRO A 151 11.82 -15.61 -11.01
C PRO A 151 11.27 -16.45 -9.88
N GLN A 152 10.42 -17.44 -10.23
CA GLN A 152 9.84 -18.28 -9.20
C GLN A 152 11.04 -18.67 -8.37
N VAL A 153 11.12 -18.13 -7.15
CA VAL A 153 12.10 -18.64 -6.20
C VAL A 153 11.77 -20.09 -6.22
N ASN A 154 12.61 -20.84 -6.90
CA ASN A 154 12.45 -22.28 -7.03
C ASN A 154 12.65 -22.82 -5.62
N THR A 155 11.62 -22.65 -4.81
CA THR A 155 11.48 -23.20 -3.47
C THR A 155 11.16 -24.69 -3.55
N GLN A 156 11.33 -25.27 -4.74
CA GLN A 156 11.49 -26.69 -4.83
C GLN A 156 12.80 -27.02 -4.10
N ARG A 157 12.68 -27.19 -2.79
CA ARG A 157 13.66 -28.01 -2.11
C ARG A 157 13.71 -29.32 -2.92
N PRO A 158 14.89 -29.72 -3.42
CA PRO A 158 15.00 -30.92 -4.19
C PRO A 158 14.35 -32.03 -3.33
N ASN A 159 13.31 -32.72 -3.86
CA ASN A 159 12.51 -33.76 -3.24
C ASN A 159 11.22 -33.35 -2.47
N GLU A 160 10.70 -32.13 -2.60
CA GLU A 160 9.35 -31.82 -2.13
C GLU A 160 8.33 -31.97 -3.26
N LYS A 161 7.26 -32.74 -3.04
CA LYS A 161 6.12 -32.88 -3.96
C LYS A 161 4.81 -32.59 -3.24
N LYS A 162 3.97 -31.75 -3.83
CA LYS A 162 2.57 -31.58 -3.40
C LYS A 162 1.73 -32.67 -4.06
N ILE A 163 1.02 -33.46 -3.29
CA ILE A 163 0.21 -34.58 -3.76
C ILE A 163 -1.21 -34.38 -3.24
N LEU A 164 -2.20 -34.51 -4.14
CA LEU A 164 -3.62 -34.46 -3.78
C LEU A 164 -4.15 -35.89 -3.63
N ILE A 165 -4.61 -36.24 -2.42
CA ILE A 165 -5.21 -37.54 -2.12
C ILE A 165 -6.58 -37.25 -1.47
N GLN A 166 -7.66 -37.81 -2.02
CA GLN A 166 -9.04 -37.67 -1.50
C GLN A 166 -9.42 -36.21 -1.20
N GLN A 167 -9.10 -35.28 -2.11
CA GLN A 167 -9.33 -33.83 -1.98
C GLN A 167 -8.55 -33.12 -0.86
N GLN A 168 -7.55 -33.79 -0.26
CA GLN A 168 -6.63 -33.18 0.69
C GLN A 168 -5.23 -33.07 0.10
N ILE A 169 -4.57 -31.93 0.38
CA ILE A 169 -3.19 -31.66 -0.08
C ILE A 169 -2.23 -32.21 0.98
N TYR A 170 -1.24 -32.95 0.52
CA TYR A 170 -0.13 -33.45 1.32
C TYR A 170 1.20 -32.99 0.71
N ILE A 171 2.20 -32.84 1.55
CA ILE A 171 3.58 -32.50 1.14
C ILE A 171 4.44 -33.72 1.40
N LEU A 172 5.01 -34.31 0.34
CA LEU A 172 6.01 -35.37 0.44
C LEU A 172 7.41 -34.75 0.44
N ARG A 173 8.21 -35.04 1.47
CA ARG A 173 9.61 -34.62 1.62
C ARG A 173 10.48 -35.87 1.76
N GLY A 174 11.18 -36.24 0.69
CA GLY A 174 11.81 -37.55 0.65
C GLY A 174 10.75 -38.66 0.77
N ASP A 175 10.83 -39.46 1.80
CA ASP A 175 9.87 -40.55 2.09
C ASP A 175 8.87 -40.20 3.19
N GLU A 176 8.83 -38.95 3.65
CA GLU A 176 7.98 -38.51 4.75
C GLU A 176 6.84 -37.62 4.29
N TRP A 177 5.65 -37.83 4.88
CA TRP A 177 4.43 -37.10 4.57
C TRP A 177 4.13 -36.03 5.62
N TYR A 178 3.69 -34.88 5.15
CA TYR A 178 3.34 -33.72 5.97
C TYR A 178 2.00 -33.12 5.55
N THR A 179 1.27 -32.57 6.50
CA THR A 179 0.13 -31.69 6.23
C THR A 179 0.60 -30.36 5.66
N PRO A 180 -0.28 -29.56 5.02
CA PRO A 180 0.05 -28.19 4.58
C PRO A 180 0.53 -27.27 5.72
N LEU A 181 0.17 -27.56 6.96
CA LEU A 181 0.60 -26.85 8.16
C LEU A 181 1.95 -27.35 8.71
N GLY A 182 2.61 -28.29 8.02
CA GLY A 182 3.94 -28.77 8.39
C GLY A 182 3.95 -29.87 9.46
N GLN A 183 2.79 -30.44 9.82
CA GLN A 183 2.73 -31.58 10.74
C GLN A 183 3.05 -32.87 10.00
N ARG A 184 3.97 -33.68 10.57
CA ARG A 184 4.31 -34.97 10.02
C ARG A 184 3.17 -35.97 10.22
N ILE A 185 2.84 -36.70 9.16
CA ILE A 185 1.85 -37.78 9.17
C ILE A 185 2.60 -39.07 9.33
N ARG A 186 2.22 -39.88 10.33
CA ARG A 186 2.79 -41.20 10.57
C ARG A 186 2.08 -42.27 9.76
#